data_df102f2b15c5cbff393ad459969f8d3a
#
_entry.id   df102f2b15c5cbff393ad459969f8d3a
#
_cell.length_a   1.000
_cell.length_b   1.000
_cell.length_c   1.000
_cell.angle_alpha   90.00
_cell.angle_beta   90.00
_cell.angle_gamma   90.00
#
_symmetry.space_group_name_H-M   'P 1'
#
loop_
_entity.id
_entity.type
_entity.pdbx_description
1 polymer ?
#
loop_
_entity_poly.entity_id
_entity_poly.type
_entity_poly.pdbx_seq_one_letter_code
_entity_poly.pdbx_strand_id
1 'polypeptide(L)'
;MSNWDTKFVKKGLTFDDVLLIPAESHVLPNETDLSVQLADNIKLNVPIISAGMDTVTESAMAIAMSRQGGMGVIHKNMSIEDQATQVLEVKAAGKADEKKYLHASSDEAGRPLVAAAVGVTSDTFDRANALLQAGADAIVIDTAHGHSAGVLRKIAEIREHFPDATLIAGNVATGEGAKALFDAGVDVVKVGIGPGSICTTRVVAGVGVPQITAIYDAATVARVYGKHIIADGGIKYSGDIVKALAAGGNAVMLGSMLSGTDETPGEVIEDNGKKYKSYRGMGSLSAMSNGSADRYFQGGVNEANKLVPEGIEARVEYKGSVENIIFQMVGGLRSGMGYVGAPTIEALTENAQFIQITNAGLIESHPHDVQMTKVAPNYKK
;
A
#
# COMPACT_ATOMS: atom_id res chain seq x y z
N MET A 1 2.26 39.14 -0.79
CA MET A 1 2.43 39.06 0.67
C MET A 1 3.18 37.80 1.01
N SER A 2 4.11 37.83 1.94
CA SER A 2 4.85 36.69 2.39
C SER A 2 3.91 35.73 3.14
N ASN A 3 3.94 34.41 2.83
CA ASN A 3 3.17 33.41 3.57
C ASN A 3 3.84 33.01 4.90
N TRP A 4 4.69 33.88 5.46
CA TRP A 4 5.47 33.55 6.65
C TRP A 4 4.59 33.26 7.86
N ASP A 5 3.51 34.01 8.06
CA ASP A 5 2.59 33.84 9.19
C ASP A 5 1.75 32.55 9.14
N THR A 6 1.67 31.93 7.96
CA THR A 6 0.97 30.66 7.73
C THR A 6 1.91 29.47 7.54
N LYS A 7 3.19 29.63 7.90
CA LYS A 7 4.22 28.61 7.67
C LYS A 7 3.97 27.30 8.40
N PHE A 8 3.37 27.36 9.59
CA PHE A 8 2.92 26.18 10.35
C PHE A 8 1.43 25.95 10.08
N VAL A 9 1.13 25.09 9.09
CA VAL A 9 -0.23 24.96 8.54
C VAL A 9 -1.18 24.28 9.53
N LYS A 10 -0.75 23.15 10.10
CA LYS A 10 -1.57 22.36 11.03
C LYS A 10 -0.74 21.31 11.78
N LYS A 11 -1.36 20.70 12.79
CA LYS A 11 -0.82 19.54 13.47
C LYS A 11 -1.04 18.28 12.62
N GLY A 12 0.02 17.51 12.39
CA GLY A 12 -0.06 16.20 11.71
C GLY A 12 -0.24 15.07 12.70
N LEU A 13 -1.09 14.08 12.36
CA LEU A 13 -1.39 12.90 13.17
C LEU A 13 -1.05 11.62 12.41
N THR A 14 -0.44 10.66 13.10
CA THR A 14 -0.23 9.32 12.61
C THR A 14 -1.09 8.28 13.36
N PHE A 15 -0.97 7.00 13.03
CA PHE A 15 -1.76 5.93 13.64
C PHE A 15 -1.63 5.86 15.17
N ASP A 16 -0.43 6.13 15.69
CA ASP A 16 -0.16 6.09 17.12
C ASP A 16 -0.72 7.30 17.89
N ASP A 17 -1.14 8.35 17.20
CA ASP A 17 -1.70 9.57 17.81
C ASP A 17 -3.21 9.50 18.04
N VAL A 18 -3.88 8.47 17.53
CA VAL A 18 -5.35 8.38 17.54
C VAL A 18 -5.85 6.99 17.90
N LEU A 19 -7.05 6.94 18.47
CA LEU A 19 -7.87 5.73 18.57
C LEU A 19 -9.26 6.01 17.98
N LEU A 20 -9.96 4.95 17.57
CA LEU A 20 -11.37 5.03 17.20
C LEU A 20 -12.23 4.94 18.48
N ILE A 21 -13.26 5.76 18.53
CA ILE A 21 -14.21 5.76 19.65
C ILE A 21 -15.20 4.61 19.43
N PRO A 22 -15.40 3.70 20.42
CA PRO A 22 -16.43 2.68 20.34
C PRO A 22 -17.83 3.30 20.21
N ALA A 23 -18.68 2.67 19.39
CA ALA A 23 -20.05 3.11 19.18
C ALA A 23 -21.05 1.95 19.39
N GLU A 24 -22.33 2.29 19.45
CA GLU A 24 -23.39 1.27 19.45
C GLU A 24 -23.29 0.42 18.18
N SER A 25 -23.33 -0.90 18.35
CA SER A 25 -23.15 -1.83 17.24
C SER A 25 -24.30 -2.82 17.15
N HIS A 26 -24.81 -2.99 15.93
CA HIS A 26 -25.78 -4.00 15.55
C HIS A 26 -25.22 -5.02 14.55
N VAL A 27 -23.89 -5.05 14.37
CA VAL A 27 -23.20 -5.95 13.46
C VAL A 27 -22.12 -6.74 14.21
N LEU A 28 -22.11 -8.06 14.00
CA LEU A 28 -21.03 -8.91 14.51
C LEU A 28 -19.81 -8.87 13.56
N PRO A 29 -18.60 -9.09 14.06
CA PRO A 29 -17.39 -9.06 13.24
C PRO A 29 -17.46 -9.96 11.99
N ASN A 30 -18.06 -11.16 12.09
CA ASN A 30 -18.22 -12.10 10.99
C ASN A 30 -19.30 -11.71 9.97
N GLU A 31 -20.14 -10.73 10.27
CA GLU A 31 -21.21 -10.23 9.40
C GLU A 31 -20.78 -9.00 8.59
N THR A 32 -19.58 -8.45 8.86
CA THR A 32 -19.10 -7.25 8.17
C THR A 32 -18.68 -7.57 6.73
N ASP A 33 -19.07 -6.71 5.78
CA ASP A 33 -18.60 -6.73 4.40
C ASP A 33 -17.34 -5.87 4.24
N LEU A 34 -16.25 -6.50 3.83
CA LEU A 34 -14.96 -5.84 3.61
C LEU A 34 -14.76 -5.40 2.16
N SER A 35 -15.71 -5.71 1.27
CA SER A 35 -15.53 -5.44 -0.15
C SER A 35 -15.52 -3.95 -0.47
N VAL A 36 -14.70 -3.57 -1.45
CA VAL A 36 -14.62 -2.22 -1.99
C VAL A 36 -14.53 -2.26 -3.52
N GLN A 37 -15.25 -1.39 -4.19
CA GLN A 37 -15.04 -1.11 -5.61
C GLN A 37 -13.95 -0.06 -5.73
N LEU A 38 -12.71 -0.47 -5.98
CA LEU A 38 -11.55 0.43 -6.01
C LEU A 38 -11.48 1.23 -7.33
N ALA A 39 -11.83 0.58 -8.43
CA ALA A 39 -11.97 1.17 -9.77
C ALA A 39 -13.04 0.37 -10.54
N ASP A 40 -13.47 0.82 -11.70
CA ASP A 40 -14.57 0.20 -12.46
C ASP A 40 -14.37 -1.30 -12.69
N ASN A 41 -13.12 -1.71 -12.98
CA ASN A 41 -12.73 -3.10 -13.21
C ASN A 41 -12.09 -3.79 -12.02
N ILE A 42 -11.94 -3.12 -10.87
CA ILE A 42 -11.23 -3.65 -9.68
C ILE A 42 -12.16 -3.65 -8.48
N LYS A 43 -12.71 -4.81 -8.17
CA LYS A 43 -13.40 -5.07 -6.91
C LYS A 43 -12.50 -5.91 -6.00
N LEU A 44 -12.16 -5.38 -4.84
CA LEU A 44 -11.46 -6.12 -3.79
C LEU A 44 -12.47 -6.63 -2.77
N ASN A 45 -12.42 -7.92 -2.45
CA ASN A 45 -13.23 -8.50 -1.39
C ASN A 45 -12.60 -8.32 0.00
N VAL A 46 -11.29 -8.04 0.02
CA VAL A 46 -10.51 -7.60 1.19
C VAL A 46 -9.67 -6.39 0.76
N PRO A 47 -9.76 -5.23 1.40
CA PRO A 47 -9.16 -3.99 0.94
C PRO A 47 -7.65 -3.90 1.25
N ILE A 48 -6.90 -4.95 0.92
CA ILE A 48 -5.46 -5.07 1.18
C ILE A 48 -4.71 -5.33 -0.13
N ILE A 49 -3.66 -4.54 -0.37
CA ILE A 49 -2.83 -4.62 -1.57
C ILE A 49 -1.37 -4.82 -1.14
N SER A 50 -0.63 -5.73 -1.78
CA SER A 50 0.81 -5.88 -1.55
C SER A 50 1.61 -4.87 -2.37
N ALA A 51 2.62 -4.28 -1.73
CA ALA A 51 3.41 -3.21 -2.30
C ALA A 51 4.30 -3.66 -3.46
N GLY A 52 4.44 -2.81 -4.48
CA GLY A 52 5.33 -3.01 -5.64
C GLY A 52 6.81 -2.84 -5.29
N MET A 53 7.30 -3.69 -4.40
CA MET A 53 8.68 -3.70 -3.92
C MET A 53 9.36 -5.02 -4.29
N ASP A 54 10.63 -4.95 -4.66
CA ASP A 54 11.40 -6.11 -5.16
C ASP A 54 11.70 -7.20 -4.10
N THR A 55 11.37 -6.95 -2.84
CA THR A 55 11.40 -7.94 -1.76
C THR A 55 10.00 -8.29 -1.21
N VAL A 56 8.93 -7.88 -1.90
CA VAL A 56 7.55 -8.11 -1.46
C VAL A 56 6.70 -8.80 -2.54
N THR A 57 6.57 -8.23 -3.74
CA THR A 57 5.55 -8.68 -4.70
C THR A 57 6.14 -9.06 -6.06
N GLU A 58 6.14 -10.36 -6.31
CA GLU A 58 6.21 -10.99 -7.64
C GLU A 58 4.98 -11.88 -7.83
N SER A 59 4.95 -12.74 -8.85
CA SER A 59 3.77 -13.55 -9.23
C SER A 59 3.21 -14.37 -8.06
N ALA A 60 4.06 -15.02 -7.27
CA ALA A 60 3.63 -15.85 -6.14
C ALA A 60 2.83 -15.05 -5.10
N MET A 61 3.33 -13.86 -4.70
CA MET A 61 2.63 -12.98 -3.78
C MET A 61 1.35 -12.43 -4.40
N ALA A 62 1.37 -11.99 -5.66
CA ALA A 62 0.19 -11.44 -6.32
C ALA A 62 -0.95 -12.47 -6.43
N ILE A 63 -0.63 -13.74 -6.76
CA ILE A 63 -1.59 -14.84 -6.77
C ILE A 63 -2.17 -15.06 -5.37
N ALA A 64 -1.32 -15.15 -4.35
CA ALA A 64 -1.76 -15.37 -2.98
C ALA A 64 -2.65 -14.22 -2.48
N MET A 65 -2.27 -12.97 -2.74
CA MET A 65 -3.07 -11.79 -2.36
C MET A 65 -4.45 -11.80 -3.01
N SER A 66 -4.52 -12.08 -4.31
CA SER A 66 -5.82 -12.16 -5.01
C SER A 66 -6.70 -13.29 -4.46
N ARG A 67 -6.12 -14.45 -4.17
CA ARG A 67 -6.83 -15.58 -3.54
C ARG A 67 -7.36 -15.26 -2.15
N GLN A 68 -6.68 -14.38 -1.42
CA GLN A 68 -7.12 -13.88 -0.10
C GLN A 68 -8.06 -12.66 -0.19
N GLY A 69 -8.48 -12.26 -1.38
CA GLY A 69 -9.45 -11.19 -1.61
C GLY A 69 -8.85 -9.81 -1.85
N GLY A 70 -7.54 -9.70 -1.85
CA GLY A 70 -6.80 -8.47 -2.16
C GLY A 70 -6.28 -8.42 -3.59
N MET A 71 -5.15 -7.75 -3.79
CA MET A 71 -4.44 -7.63 -5.06
C MET A 71 -2.94 -7.42 -4.81
N GLY A 72 -2.08 -7.88 -5.71
CA GLY A 72 -0.66 -7.58 -5.69
C GLY A 72 -0.27 -6.56 -6.76
N VAL A 73 0.77 -5.77 -6.46
CA VAL A 73 1.43 -4.89 -7.44
C VAL A 73 2.81 -5.45 -7.77
N ILE A 74 3.00 -5.96 -8.99
CA ILE A 74 4.31 -6.45 -9.45
C ILE A 74 5.28 -5.28 -9.56
N HIS A 75 6.45 -5.40 -8.92
CA HIS A 75 7.47 -4.36 -8.94
C HIS A 75 8.13 -4.21 -10.32
N LYS A 76 8.76 -3.06 -10.57
CA LYS A 76 9.40 -2.73 -11.86
C LYS A 76 10.93 -2.95 -11.90
N ASN A 77 11.55 -3.43 -10.82
CA ASN A 77 13.00 -3.66 -10.74
C ASN A 77 13.42 -4.92 -11.49
N MET A 78 13.00 -5.03 -12.73
CA MET A 78 13.30 -6.12 -13.67
C MET A 78 13.08 -5.64 -15.12
N SER A 79 13.45 -6.44 -16.11
CA SER A 79 13.19 -6.13 -17.51
C SER A 79 11.66 -6.03 -17.80
N ILE A 80 11.31 -5.40 -18.92
CA ILE A 80 9.90 -5.34 -19.37
C ILE A 80 9.36 -6.75 -19.58
N GLU A 81 10.14 -7.60 -20.22
CA GLU A 81 9.80 -8.98 -20.54
C GLU A 81 9.58 -9.83 -19.28
N ASP A 82 10.48 -9.70 -18.30
CA ASP A 82 10.35 -10.43 -17.03
C ASP A 82 9.10 -9.95 -16.25
N GLN A 83 8.86 -8.65 -16.19
CA GLN A 83 7.69 -8.12 -15.51
C GLN A 83 6.38 -8.54 -16.20
N ALA A 84 6.32 -8.52 -17.52
CA ALA A 84 5.18 -9.02 -18.27
C ALA A 84 4.97 -10.54 -18.05
N THR A 85 6.05 -11.32 -17.95
CA THR A 85 6.01 -12.75 -17.62
C THR A 85 5.40 -12.95 -16.22
N GLN A 86 5.79 -12.17 -15.24
CA GLN A 86 5.19 -12.22 -13.90
C GLN A 86 3.67 -11.99 -13.95
N VAL A 87 3.20 -11.01 -14.74
CA VAL A 87 1.76 -10.76 -14.93
C VAL A 87 1.07 -11.95 -15.61
N LEU A 88 1.67 -12.52 -16.66
CA LEU A 88 1.15 -13.70 -17.35
C LEU A 88 1.03 -14.91 -16.39
N GLU A 89 2.02 -15.14 -15.54
CA GLU A 89 1.99 -16.21 -14.53
C GLU A 89 0.82 -16.02 -13.56
N VAL A 90 0.55 -14.79 -13.12
CA VAL A 90 -0.61 -14.51 -12.27
C VAL A 90 -1.91 -14.85 -13.00
N LYS A 91 -2.06 -14.40 -14.23
CA LYS A 91 -3.27 -14.70 -15.03
C LYS A 91 -3.42 -16.18 -15.36
N ALA A 92 -2.32 -16.89 -15.58
CA ALA A 92 -2.29 -18.34 -15.85
C ALA A 92 -2.65 -19.19 -14.62
N ALA A 93 -2.59 -18.64 -13.41
CA ALA A 93 -3.02 -19.35 -12.21
C ALA A 93 -4.52 -19.71 -12.21
N GLY A 94 -5.30 -19.09 -13.10
CA GLY A 94 -6.70 -19.43 -13.37
C GLY A 94 -7.63 -19.14 -12.18
N LYS A 95 -8.85 -19.64 -12.27
CA LYS A 95 -9.87 -19.44 -11.24
C LYS A 95 -9.44 -20.02 -9.90
N ALA A 96 -9.72 -19.29 -8.83
CA ALA A 96 -9.54 -19.78 -7.48
C ALA A 96 -10.52 -20.94 -7.19
N ASP A 97 -10.07 -21.90 -6.38
CA ASP A 97 -10.99 -22.89 -5.81
C ASP A 97 -11.93 -22.18 -4.81
N GLU A 98 -13.19 -22.03 -5.19
CA GLU A 98 -14.20 -21.32 -4.42
C GLU A 98 -14.49 -21.96 -3.05
N LYS A 99 -14.20 -23.26 -2.89
CA LYS A 99 -14.34 -23.94 -1.60
C LYS A 99 -13.22 -23.59 -0.63
N LYS A 100 -12.02 -23.31 -1.19
CA LYS A 100 -10.84 -22.95 -0.41
C LYS A 100 -10.71 -21.42 -0.22
N TYR A 101 -11.02 -20.66 -1.24
CA TYR A 101 -10.80 -19.21 -1.29
C TYR A 101 -12.13 -18.45 -1.44
N LEU A 102 -12.92 -18.42 -0.37
CA LEU A 102 -14.28 -17.83 -0.35
C LEU A 102 -14.32 -16.35 -0.70
N HIS A 103 -13.22 -15.65 -0.53
CA HIS A 103 -13.13 -14.20 -0.73
C HIS A 103 -12.20 -13.81 -1.88
N ALA A 104 -11.80 -14.74 -2.74
CA ALA A 104 -10.89 -14.43 -3.83
C ALA A 104 -11.41 -13.26 -4.69
N SER A 105 -10.51 -12.31 -4.99
CA SER A 105 -10.77 -11.22 -5.94
C SER A 105 -10.33 -11.67 -7.33
N SER A 106 -11.14 -11.39 -8.34
CA SER A 106 -10.86 -11.83 -9.70
C SER A 106 -11.36 -10.82 -10.74
N ASP A 107 -10.79 -10.90 -11.94
CA ASP A 107 -11.32 -10.23 -13.12
C ASP A 107 -12.61 -10.92 -13.63
N GLU A 108 -13.23 -10.36 -14.67
CA GLU A 108 -14.47 -10.88 -15.25
C GLU A 108 -14.33 -12.34 -15.78
N ALA A 109 -13.12 -12.75 -16.14
CA ALA A 109 -12.83 -14.13 -16.54
C ALA A 109 -12.57 -15.07 -15.35
N GLY A 110 -12.64 -14.56 -14.14
CA GLY A 110 -12.36 -15.31 -12.89
C GLY A 110 -10.87 -15.53 -12.62
N ARG A 111 -9.97 -14.83 -13.32
CA ARG A 111 -8.52 -14.90 -13.11
C ARG A 111 -8.10 -13.95 -11.99
N PRO A 112 -7.00 -14.24 -11.27
CA PRO A 112 -6.53 -13.37 -10.20
C PRO A 112 -6.33 -11.92 -10.66
N LEU A 113 -6.72 -10.95 -9.81
CA LEU A 113 -6.41 -9.54 -10.01
C LEU A 113 -4.92 -9.27 -9.80
N VAL A 114 -4.34 -8.46 -10.67
CA VAL A 114 -2.94 -8.02 -10.57
C VAL A 114 -2.76 -6.63 -11.16
N ALA A 115 -2.04 -5.78 -10.45
CA ALA A 115 -1.53 -4.52 -10.96
C ALA A 115 0.00 -4.62 -11.17
N ALA A 116 0.55 -3.73 -11.98
CA ALA A 116 1.97 -3.70 -12.23
C ALA A 116 2.53 -2.26 -12.25
N ALA A 117 3.69 -2.08 -11.64
CA ALA A 117 4.31 -0.78 -11.47
C ALA A 117 5.09 -0.35 -12.73
N VAL A 118 5.00 0.95 -13.05
CA VAL A 118 5.84 1.64 -14.04
C VAL A 118 6.46 2.89 -13.40
N GLY A 119 7.56 3.35 -13.96
CA GLY A 119 8.16 4.64 -13.60
C GLY A 119 7.73 5.76 -14.54
N VAL A 120 8.49 6.87 -14.48
CA VAL A 120 8.34 8.03 -15.39
C VAL A 120 9.60 8.21 -16.24
N THR A 121 10.04 7.14 -16.85
CA THR A 121 11.25 6.98 -17.65
C THR A 121 10.94 6.94 -19.14
N SER A 122 11.98 6.79 -19.97
CA SER A 122 11.80 6.66 -21.43
C SER A 122 11.09 5.38 -21.85
N ASP A 123 11.18 4.31 -21.05
CA ASP A 123 10.56 3.00 -21.33
C ASP A 123 9.11 2.88 -20.82
N THR A 124 8.56 3.92 -20.20
CA THR A 124 7.24 3.89 -19.55
C THR A 124 6.12 3.37 -20.46
N PHE A 125 6.07 3.84 -21.71
CA PHE A 125 5.01 3.44 -22.64
C PHE A 125 5.15 1.99 -23.10
N ASP A 126 6.36 1.56 -23.45
CA ASP A 126 6.62 0.18 -23.87
C ASP A 126 6.31 -0.80 -22.73
N ARG A 127 6.72 -0.44 -21.52
CA ARG A 127 6.45 -1.21 -20.30
C ARG A 127 4.95 -1.28 -20.01
N ALA A 128 4.25 -0.16 -19.98
CA ALA A 128 2.81 -0.12 -19.76
C ALA A 128 2.05 -0.94 -20.80
N ASN A 129 2.42 -0.82 -22.09
CA ASN A 129 1.82 -1.59 -23.16
C ASN A 129 2.03 -3.10 -22.97
N ALA A 130 3.26 -3.53 -22.68
CA ALA A 130 3.55 -4.95 -22.44
C ALA A 130 2.77 -5.52 -21.26
N LEU A 131 2.65 -4.76 -20.17
CA LEU A 131 1.92 -5.17 -18.98
C LEU A 131 0.41 -5.27 -19.21
N LEU A 132 -0.18 -4.32 -19.94
CA LEU A 132 -1.59 -4.35 -20.33
C LEU A 132 -1.88 -5.53 -21.27
N GLN A 133 -1.02 -5.80 -22.24
CA GLN A 133 -1.13 -6.96 -23.12
C GLN A 133 -0.98 -8.28 -22.35
N ALA A 134 -0.16 -8.34 -21.31
CA ALA A 134 -0.06 -9.49 -20.43
C ALA A 134 -1.30 -9.68 -19.54
N GLY A 135 -2.19 -8.69 -19.46
CA GLY A 135 -3.45 -8.74 -18.73
C GLY A 135 -3.45 -8.07 -17.36
N ALA A 136 -2.52 -7.15 -17.09
CA ALA A 136 -2.57 -6.35 -15.87
C ALA A 136 -3.89 -5.58 -15.78
N ASP A 137 -4.54 -5.63 -14.61
CA ASP A 137 -5.84 -4.96 -14.37
C ASP A 137 -5.66 -3.47 -14.09
N ALA A 138 -4.48 -3.05 -13.66
CA ALA A 138 -4.11 -1.65 -13.49
C ALA A 138 -2.62 -1.42 -13.71
N ILE A 139 -2.28 -0.21 -14.16
CA ILE A 139 -0.92 0.33 -14.19
C ILE A 139 -0.72 1.24 -12.99
N VAL A 140 0.35 1.01 -12.23
CA VAL A 140 0.71 1.82 -11.06
C VAL A 140 1.89 2.71 -11.42
N ILE A 141 1.65 4.00 -11.60
CA ILE A 141 2.71 5.00 -11.79
C ILE A 141 3.29 5.32 -10.40
N ASP A 142 4.43 4.73 -10.10
CA ASP A 142 5.02 4.70 -8.76
C ASP A 142 6.22 5.61 -8.64
N THR A 143 6.08 6.73 -7.92
CA THR A 143 7.10 7.75 -7.72
C THR A 143 7.22 8.15 -6.24
N ALA A 144 8.37 8.67 -5.83
CA ALA A 144 8.56 9.21 -4.48
C ALA A 144 7.78 10.51 -4.25
N HIS A 145 7.49 11.26 -5.33
CA HIS A 145 6.76 12.52 -5.28
C HIS A 145 5.87 12.68 -6.51
N GLY A 146 4.61 12.22 -6.40
CA GLY A 146 3.63 12.27 -7.48
C GLY A 146 3.21 13.69 -7.89
N HIS A 147 3.26 14.63 -6.95
CA HIS A 147 2.89 16.04 -7.20
C HIS A 147 4.07 16.84 -7.80
N SER A 148 4.77 16.29 -8.77
CA SER A 148 5.79 17.01 -9.54
C SER A 148 5.34 17.21 -10.98
N ALA A 149 5.72 18.35 -11.58
CA ALA A 149 5.28 18.73 -12.93
C ALA A 149 5.63 17.65 -14.00
N GLY A 150 6.80 17.01 -13.86
CA GLY A 150 7.23 15.94 -14.77
C GLY A 150 6.36 14.70 -14.67
N VAL A 151 6.00 14.31 -13.45
CA VAL A 151 5.11 13.16 -13.19
C VAL A 151 3.70 13.44 -13.71
N LEU A 152 3.15 14.61 -13.42
CA LEU A 152 1.80 15.00 -13.86
C LEU A 152 1.69 15.01 -15.39
N ARG A 153 2.69 15.54 -16.11
CA ARG A 153 2.73 15.48 -17.58
C ARG A 153 2.79 14.04 -18.08
N LYS A 154 3.64 13.20 -17.49
CA LYS A 154 3.76 11.79 -17.89
C LYS A 154 2.46 11.02 -17.65
N ILE A 155 1.75 11.27 -16.55
CA ILE A 155 0.43 10.67 -16.28
C ILE A 155 -0.58 11.09 -17.36
N ALA A 156 -0.65 12.37 -17.71
CA ALA A 156 -1.56 12.84 -18.77
C ALA A 156 -1.23 12.20 -20.13
N GLU A 157 0.05 12.07 -20.46
CA GLU A 157 0.50 11.36 -21.69
C GLU A 157 0.12 9.86 -21.64
N ILE A 158 0.26 9.19 -20.50
CA ILE A 158 -0.14 7.78 -20.34
C ILE A 158 -1.66 7.65 -20.51
N ARG A 159 -2.45 8.55 -19.91
CA ARG A 159 -3.90 8.56 -20.05
C ARG A 159 -4.34 8.76 -21.49
N GLU A 160 -3.68 9.68 -22.21
CA GLU A 160 -3.98 9.89 -23.63
C GLU A 160 -3.64 8.66 -24.49
N HIS A 161 -2.54 7.98 -24.17
CA HIS A 161 -2.07 6.80 -24.92
C HIS A 161 -2.88 5.54 -24.60
N PHE A 162 -3.32 5.39 -23.35
CA PHE A 162 -4.10 4.24 -22.84
C PHE A 162 -5.40 4.74 -22.17
N PRO A 163 -6.38 5.23 -22.96
CA PRO A 163 -7.59 5.87 -22.41
C PRO A 163 -8.44 4.95 -21.52
N ASP A 164 -8.43 3.65 -21.79
CA ASP A 164 -9.26 2.66 -21.08
C ASP A 164 -8.51 1.96 -19.92
N ALA A 165 -7.22 2.24 -19.74
CA ALA A 165 -6.44 1.61 -18.67
C ALA A 165 -6.80 2.18 -17.30
N THR A 166 -6.92 1.33 -16.29
CA THR A 166 -7.01 1.78 -14.90
C THR A 166 -5.64 2.26 -14.43
N LEU A 167 -5.56 3.53 -14.06
CA LEU A 167 -4.34 4.18 -13.59
C LEU A 167 -4.37 4.45 -12.09
N ILE A 168 -3.41 3.89 -11.38
CA ILE A 168 -3.13 4.18 -9.98
C ILE A 168 -1.83 5.00 -9.96
N ALA A 169 -1.78 6.12 -9.26
CA ALA A 169 -0.55 6.91 -9.20
C ALA A 169 -0.28 7.48 -7.81
N GLY A 170 0.95 7.71 -7.52
CA GLY A 170 1.44 8.31 -6.28
C GLY A 170 2.99 8.35 -6.25
N ASN A 171 3.54 8.71 -5.09
CA ASN A 171 2.78 8.96 -3.87
C ASN A 171 2.60 10.46 -3.66
N VAL A 172 1.52 10.80 -3.02
CA VAL A 172 1.24 12.14 -2.52
C VAL A 172 0.90 12.07 -1.03
N ALA A 173 0.91 13.22 -0.36
CA ALA A 173 0.60 13.31 1.07
C ALA A 173 -0.30 14.51 1.41
N THR A 174 -0.88 15.16 0.41
CA THR A 174 -1.74 16.34 0.56
C THR A 174 -2.97 16.27 -0.33
N GLY A 175 -4.03 16.99 0.03
CA GLY A 175 -5.21 17.10 -0.82
C GLY A 175 -4.91 17.76 -2.17
N GLU A 176 -4.02 18.76 -2.20
CA GLU A 176 -3.58 19.42 -3.44
C GLU A 176 -2.86 18.44 -4.37
N GLY A 177 -1.99 17.58 -3.81
CA GLY A 177 -1.34 16.53 -4.57
C GLY A 177 -2.33 15.49 -5.13
N ALA A 178 -3.31 15.09 -4.33
CA ALA A 178 -4.37 14.18 -4.78
C ALA A 178 -5.20 14.82 -5.90
N LYS A 179 -5.58 16.10 -5.75
CA LYS A 179 -6.29 16.86 -6.78
C LYS A 179 -5.51 16.88 -8.10
N ALA A 180 -4.22 17.23 -8.02
CA ALA A 180 -3.38 17.32 -9.22
C ALA A 180 -3.28 15.98 -9.97
N LEU A 181 -3.20 14.86 -9.25
CA LEU A 181 -3.20 13.52 -9.85
C LEU A 181 -4.55 13.18 -10.51
N PHE A 182 -5.67 13.49 -9.86
CA PHE A 182 -7.00 13.28 -10.46
C PHE A 182 -7.21 14.16 -11.70
N ASP A 183 -6.79 15.42 -11.66
CA ASP A 183 -6.84 16.33 -12.82
C ASP A 183 -5.98 15.83 -13.98
N ALA A 184 -4.89 15.12 -13.70
CA ALA A 184 -4.04 14.50 -14.71
C ALA A 184 -4.62 13.19 -15.31
N GLY A 185 -5.75 12.68 -14.78
CA GLY A 185 -6.47 11.52 -15.32
C GLY A 185 -6.27 10.22 -14.55
N VAL A 186 -5.80 10.27 -13.30
CA VAL A 186 -5.65 9.11 -12.42
C VAL A 186 -7.01 8.63 -11.93
N ASP A 187 -7.20 7.30 -11.81
CA ASP A 187 -8.42 6.71 -11.27
C ASP A 187 -8.34 6.50 -9.76
N VAL A 188 -7.17 6.11 -9.27
CA VAL A 188 -6.92 5.87 -7.84
C VAL A 188 -5.61 6.51 -7.41
N VAL A 189 -5.63 7.28 -6.34
CA VAL A 189 -4.43 7.96 -5.82
C VAL A 189 -3.83 7.17 -4.67
N LYS A 190 -2.51 6.97 -4.72
CA LYS A 190 -1.75 6.31 -3.67
C LYS A 190 -1.10 7.35 -2.74
N VAL A 191 -1.37 7.22 -1.42
CA VAL A 191 -1.09 8.24 -0.40
C VAL A 191 -0.07 7.74 0.61
N GLY A 192 1.01 8.48 0.77
CA GLY A 192 2.05 8.23 1.78
C GLY A 192 3.43 8.68 1.33
N ILE A 193 4.00 9.67 2.02
CA ILE A 193 5.38 10.13 1.83
C ILE A 193 6.13 9.96 3.15
N GLY A 194 7.04 8.98 3.17
CA GLY A 194 7.92 8.69 4.28
C GLY A 194 7.36 7.90 5.46
N PRO A 195 6.14 7.27 5.44
CA PRO A 195 5.66 6.51 6.60
C PRO A 195 6.19 5.08 6.65
N GLY A 196 6.78 4.56 5.58
CA GLY A 196 7.25 3.16 5.50
C GLY A 196 8.35 2.84 6.51
N SER A 197 8.38 1.60 7.02
CA SER A 197 9.29 1.15 8.08
C SER A 197 10.79 1.20 7.69
N ILE A 198 11.08 1.16 6.40
CA ILE A 198 12.44 1.17 5.82
C ILE A 198 12.70 2.43 4.98
N CYS A 199 11.78 3.39 5.01
CA CYS A 199 11.91 4.68 4.35
C CYS A 199 12.64 5.68 5.24
N THR A 200 13.62 6.39 4.68
CA THR A 200 14.37 7.45 5.38
C THR A 200 14.13 8.84 4.79
N THR A 201 13.17 9.01 3.89
CA THR A 201 12.85 10.30 3.25
C THR A 201 12.65 11.42 4.26
N ARG A 202 11.92 11.17 5.36
CA ARG A 202 11.68 12.18 6.40
C ARG A 202 12.95 12.59 7.15
N VAL A 203 13.92 11.69 7.26
CA VAL A 203 15.20 11.95 7.94
C VAL A 203 16.20 12.58 6.98
N VAL A 204 16.30 12.08 5.76
CA VAL A 204 17.27 12.51 4.75
C VAL A 204 16.85 13.83 4.09
N ALA A 205 15.58 13.92 3.68
CA ALA A 205 15.04 15.08 2.96
C ALA A 205 14.26 16.05 3.86
N GLY A 206 13.87 15.64 5.08
CA GLY A 206 13.08 16.46 5.99
C GLY A 206 11.61 16.65 5.54
N VAL A 207 11.12 15.80 4.63
CA VAL A 207 9.80 15.96 4.01
C VAL A 207 8.90 14.78 4.34
N GLY A 208 7.64 15.05 4.63
CA GLY A 208 6.60 14.05 4.88
C GLY A 208 5.40 14.64 5.58
N VAL A 209 4.31 13.87 5.60
CA VAL A 209 3.09 14.19 6.37
C VAL A 209 2.72 12.96 7.17
N PRO A 210 2.40 13.09 8.47
CA PRO A 210 1.89 11.98 9.28
C PRO A 210 0.66 11.33 8.63
N GLN A 211 0.60 10.00 8.64
CA GLN A 211 -0.20 9.23 7.69
C GLN A 211 -1.72 9.41 7.83
N ILE A 212 -2.27 9.52 9.05
CA ILE A 212 -3.70 9.77 9.24
C ILE A 212 -4.10 11.10 8.60
N THR A 213 -3.30 12.15 8.82
CA THR A 213 -3.54 13.46 8.20
C THR A 213 -3.45 13.39 6.68
N ALA A 214 -2.44 12.71 6.13
CA ALA A 214 -2.28 12.55 4.69
C ALA A 214 -3.47 11.81 4.05
N ILE A 215 -3.92 10.72 4.68
CA ILE A 215 -5.08 9.94 4.22
C ILE A 215 -6.34 10.82 4.22
N TYR A 216 -6.63 11.49 5.35
CA TYR A 216 -7.84 12.29 5.49
C TYR A 216 -7.90 13.44 4.49
N ASP A 217 -6.78 14.16 4.29
CA ASP A 217 -6.71 15.27 3.34
C ASP A 217 -6.92 14.80 1.89
N ALA A 218 -6.27 13.72 1.51
CA ALA A 218 -6.42 13.15 0.16
C ALA A 218 -7.82 12.55 -0.05
N ALA A 219 -8.38 11.86 0.95
CA ALA A 219 -9.74 11.31 0.90
C ALA A 219 -10.80 12.39 0.76
N THR A 220 -10.64 13.53 1.44
CA THR A 220 -11.54 14.68 1.32
C THR A 220 -11.65 15.16 -0.12
N VAL A 221 -10.53 15.21 -0.84
CA VAL A 221 -10.51 15.56 -2.27
C VAL A 221 -11.09 14.42 -3.14
N ALA A 222 -10.69 13.17 -2.89
CA ALA A 222 -11.17 12.02 -3.65
C ALA A 222 -12.70 11.92 -3.64
N ARG A 223 -13.35 12.18 -2.52
CA ARG A 223 -14.82 12.23 -2.39
C ARG A 223 -15.47 13.23 -3.34
N VAL A 224 -14.87 14.41 -3.53
CA VAL A 224 -15.37 15.44 -4.47
C VAL A 224 -15.28 14.95 -5.91
N TYR A 225 -14.26 14.16 -6.24
CA TYR A 225 -14.08 13.57 -7.56
C TYR A 225 -14.86 12.27 -7.78
N GLY A 226 -15.52 11.73 -6.74
CA GLY A 226 -16.14 10.40 -6.78
C GLY A 226 -15.12 9.28 -7.04
N LYS A 227 -13.88 9.46 -6.58
CA LYS A 227 -12.75 8.55 -6.80
C LYS A 227 -12.18 8.04 -5.47
N HIS A 228 -11.17 7.17 -5.54
CA HIS A 228 -10.68 6.39 -4.42
C HIS A 228 -9.19 6.65 -4.15
N ILE A 229 -8.76 6.30 -2.91
CA ILE A 229 -7.37 6.37 -2.51
C ILE A 229 -6.90 5.07 -1.86
N ILE A 230 -5.60 4.80 -1.97
CA ILE A 230 -4.89 3.71 -1.28
C ILE A 230 -4.00 4.34 -0.22
N ALA A 231 -4.16 3.92 1.04
CA ALA A 231 -3.29 4.31 2.14
C ALA A 231 -2.03 3.43 2.13
N ASP A 232 -0.89 4.02 1.77
CA ASP A 232 0.38 3.30 1.55
C ASP A 232 1.41 3.64 2.61
N GLY A 233 1.73 2.67 3.45
CA GLY A 233 2.80 2.72 4.44
C GLY A 233 2.39 3.12 5.86
N GLY A 234 3.28 2.83 6.80
CA GLY A 234 3.13 3.17 8.22
C GLY A 234 2.27 2.19 9.04
N ILE A 235 1.66 1.20 8.42
CA ILE A 235 0.80 0.21 9.07
C ILE A 235 1.66 -0.87 9.75
N LYS A 236 1.48 -1.02 11.06
CA LYS A 236 2.21 -1.97 11.92
C LYS A 236 1.31 -3.06 12.49
N TYR A 237 0.03 -2.78 12.65
CA TYR A 237 -0.97 -3.66 13.26
C TYR A 237 -2.27 -3.65 12.46
N SER A 238 -3.12 -4.66 12.65
CA SER A 238 -4.46 -4.68 12.03
C SER A 238 -5.33 -3.48 12.45
N GLY A 239 -5.15 -2.98 13.67
CA GLY A 239 -5.81 -1.75 14.13
C GLY A 239 -5.47 -0.51 13.31
N ASP A 240 -4.25 -0.44 12.74
CA ASP A 240 -3.87 0.66 11.85
C ASP A 240 -4.62 0.59 10.52
N ILE A 241 -4.93 -0.62 10.04
CA ILE A 241 -5.80 -0.81 8.86
C ILE A 241 -7.18 -0.22 9.11
N VAL A 242 -7.78 -0.53 10.28
CA VAL A 242 -9.09 0.04 10.66
C VAL A 242 -9.03 1.57 10.67
N LYS A 243 -8.00 2.14 11.29
CA LYS A 243 -7.79 3.60 11.35
C LYS A 243 -7.59 4.22 9.95
N ALA A 244 -6.82 3.57 9.07
CA ALA A 244 -6.58 4.05 7.71
C ALA A 244 -7.87 4.11 6.89
N LEU A 245 -8.70 3.06 6.97
CA LEU A 245 -9.98 2.99 6.26
C LEU A 245 -11.01 3.98 6.89
N ALA A 246 -11.05 4.08 8.21
CA ALA A 246 -11.88 5.08 8.90
C ALA A 246 -11.50 6.52 8.55
N ALA A 247 -10.22 6.80 8.29
CA ALA A 247 -9.74 8.11 7.86
C ALA A 247 -10.04 8.43 6.38
N GLY A 248 -10.60 7.48 5.62
CA GLY A 248 -11.04 7.66 4.24
C GLY A 248 -10.24 6.88 3.21
N GLY A 249 -9.28 6.04 3.60
CA GLY A 249 -8.66 5.07 2.70
C GLY A 249 -9.69 4.06 2.20
N ASN A 250 -9.67 3.74 0.91
CA ASN A 250 -10.55 2.71 0.33
C ASN A 250 -9.87 1.34 0.35
N ALA A 251 -8.54 1.32 0.29
CA ALA A 251 -7.70 0.16 0.50
C ALA A 251 -6.40 0.58 1.19
N VAL A 252 -5.67 -0.40 1.73
CA VAL A 252 -4.34 -0.21 2.30
C VAL A 252 -3.30 -0.95 1.48
N MET A 253 -2.09 -0.37 1.35
CA MET A 253 -0.94 -1.05 0.76
C MET A 253 0.04 -1.43 1.85
N LEU A 254 0.46 -2.69 1.84
CA LEU A 254 1.31 -3.28 2.86
C LEU A 254 2.63 -3.77 2.25
N GLY A 255 3.74 -3.36 2.86
CA GLY A 255 5.08 -3.86 2.58
C GLY A 255 5.62 -4.70 3.75
N SER A 256 5.99 -4.04 4.86
CA SER A 256 6.66 -4.69 6.00
C SER A 256 5.82 -5.79 6.67
N MET A 257 4.51 -5.63 6.71
CA MET A 257 3.64 -6.66 7.31
C MET A 257 3.64 -7.96 6.50
N LEU A 258 3.76 -7.88 5.18
CA LEU A 258 3.81 -9.03 4.28
C LEU A 258 5.24 -9.53 4.03
N SER A 259 6.27 -8.70 4.28
CA SER A 259 7.66 -9.09 4.11
C SER A 259 8.02 -10.29 5.02
N GLY A 260 8.91 -11.17 4.54
CA GLY A 260 9.31 -12.37 5.28
C GLY A 260 8.36 -13.55 5.17
N THR A 261 7.31 -13.47 4.36
CA THR A 261 6.43 -14.61 4.07
C THR A 261 6.98 -15.51 2.97
N ASP A 262 6.42 -16.70 2.83
CA ASP A 262 6.82 -17.70 1.82
C ASP A 262 6.75 -17.11 0.41
N GLU A 263 5.72 -16.33 0.14
CA GLU A 263 5.37 -15.80 -1.17
C GLU A 263 6.18 -14.57 -1.59
N THR A 264 6.95 -13.96 -0.67
CA THR A 264 7.87 -12.86 -1.02
C THR A 264 9.08 -13.38 -1.78
N PRO A 265 9.67 -12.59 -2.70
CA PRO A 265 10.91 -12.93 -3.36
C PRO A 265 12.07 -13.17 -2.39
N GLY A 266 13.06 -13.94 -2.85
CA GLY A 266 14.29 -14.21 -2.11
C GLY A 266 14.22 -15.46 -1.22
N GLU A 267 15.40 -15.94 -0.86
CA GLU A 267 15.59 -17.15 -0.08
C GLU A 267 15.44 -16.92 1.42
N VAL A 268 15.12 -17.97 2.15
CA VAL A 268 15.14 -17.98 3.61
C VAL A 268 16.58 -18.08 4.09
N ILE A 269 17.01 -17.12 4.89
CA ILE A 269 18.35 -17.06 5.49
C ILE A 269 18.24 -17.61 6.92
N GLU A 270 19.06 -18.60 7.25
CA GLU A 270 19.16 -19.13 8.61
C GLU A 270 20.36 -18.52 9.33
N ASP A 271 20.13 -17.93 10.49
CA ASP A 271 21.17 -17.34 11.32
C ASP A 271 20.87 -17.57 12.81
N ASN A 272 21.81 -18.25 13.51
CA ASN A 272 21.70 -18.60 14.93
C ASN A 272 20.36 -19.32 15.28
N GLY A 273 19.92 -20.26 14.43
CA GLY A 273 18.70 -21.05 14.63
C GLY A 273 17.39 -20.26 14.38
N LYS A 274 17.48 -19.05 13.87
CA LYS A 274 16.33 -18.24 13.44
C LYS A 274 16.33 -18.06 11.93
N LYS A 275 15.14 -17.97 11.35
CA LYS A 275 14.94 -17.80 9.92
C LYS A 275 14.57 -16.36 9.60
N TYR A 276 15.13 -15.82 8.51
CA TYR A 276 14.93 -14.46 8.06
C TYR A 276 14.73 -14.43 6.53
N LYS A 277 14.17 -13.35 6.03
CA LYS A 277 14.21 -12.98 4.60
C LYS A 277 14.70 -11.54 4.47
N SER A 278 15.31 -11.23 3.33
CA SER A 278 15.71 -9.86 2.99
C SER A 278 14.47 -8.98 2.84
N TYR A 279 14.57 -7.74 3.29
CA TYR A 279 13.58 -6.70 3.12
C TYR A 279 14.26 -5.35 2.93
N ARG A 280 14.01 -4.66 1.81
CA ARG A 280 14.65 -3.38 1.51
C ARG A 280 13.68 -2.35 0.97
N GLY A 281 13.98 -1.07 1.23
CA GLY A 281 13.30 0.05 0.62
C GLY A 281 13.67 0.18 -0.87
N MET A 282 12.73 0.63 -1.69
CA MET A 282 13.01 0.96 -3.09
C MET A 282 13.99 2.12 -3.22
N GLY A 283 14.14 2.96 -2.18
CA GLY A 283 15.16 3.99 -2.06
C GLY A 283 16.46 3.55 -1.40
N SER A 284 16.66 2.26 -1.11
CA SER A 284 17.94 1.73 -0.64
C SER A 284 18.98 1.75 -1.75
N LEU A 285 20.26 1.80 -1.39
CA LEU A 285 21.35 1.90 -2.37
C LEU A 285 21.32 0.74 -3.38
N SER A 286 21.12 -0.48 -2.92
CA SER A 286 21.07 -1.65 -3.79
C SER A 286 19.82 -1.68 -4.67
N ALA A 287 18.64 -1.27 -4.17
CA ALA A 287 17.45 -1.19 -4.99
C ALA A 287 17.59 -0.10 -6.08
N MET A 288 18.15 1.06 -5.73
CA MET A 288 18.40 2.16 -6.67
C MET A 288 19.41 1.75 -7.75
N SER A 289 20.45 1.03 -7.39
CA SER A 289 21.44 0.50 -8.34
C SER A 289 20.85 -0.55 -9.29
N ASN A 290 19.77 -1.22 -8.90
CA ASN A 290 19.08 -2.24 -9.69
C ASN A 290 17.88 -1.70 -10.52
N GLY A 291 17.64 -0.37 -10.54
CA GLY A 291 16.65 0.23 -11.42
C GLY A 291 15.60 1.13 -10.76
N SER A 292 15.57 1.27 -9.41
CA SER A 292 14.59 2.13 -8.74
C SER A 292 15.05 3.59 -8.53
N ALA A 293 16.23 3.97 -9.01
CA ALA A 293 16.77 5.33 -8.87
C ALA A 293 15.87 6.41 -9.51
N ASP A 294 15.17 6.08 -10.60
CA ASP A 294 14.24 6.96 -11.28
C ASP A 294 13.03 7.34 -10.37
N ARG A 295 12.57 6.43 -9.49
CA ARG A 295 11.54 6.70 -8.50
C ARG A 295 11.87 7.91 -7.62
N TYR A 296 13.18 8.13 -7.36
CA TYR A 296 13.73 9.20 -6.52
C TYR A 296 14.37 10.33 -7.35
N PHE A 297 14.04 10.41 -8.64
CA PHE A 297 14.58 11.41 -9.59
C PHE A 297 16.10 11.35 -9.76
N GLN A 298 16.70 10.19 -9.56
CA GLN A 298 18.15 9.95 -9.66
C GLN A 298 18.49 8.97 -10.79
N GLY A 299 17.60 8.73 -11.74
CA GLY A 299 17.78 7.78 -12.84
C GLY A 299 18.96 8.11 -13.79
N GLY A 300 19.47 9.35 -13.78
CA GLY A 300 20.64 9.75 -14.54
C GLY A 300 21.98 9.53 -13.82
N VAL A 301 21.96 9.03 -12.59
CA VAL A 301 23.19 8.81 -11.79
C VAL A 301 23.72 7.39 -12.04
N ASN A 302 24.84 7.29 -12.73
CA ASN A 302 25.43 6.00 -13.13
C ASN A 302 26.40 5.40 -12.10
N GLU A 303 26.85 6.19 -11.13
CA GLU A 303 27.80 5.74 -10.11
C GLU A 303 27.08 5.58 -8.76
N ALA A 304 27.07 4.35 -8.22
CA ALA A 304 26.36 4.03 -6.96
C ALA A 304 26.78 4.93 -5.78
N ASN A 305 28.05 5.33 -5.72
CA ASN A 305 28.59 6.22 -4.69
C ASN A 305 28.12 7.69 -4.78
N LYS A 306 27.41 8.04 -5.85
CA LYS A 306 26.80 9.37 -6.06
C LYS A 306 25.29 9.36 -5.82
N LEU A 307 24.69 8.21 -5.60
CA LEU A 307 23.29 8.09 -5.22
C LEU A 307 23.09 8.59 -3.78
N VAL A 308 21.96 9.25 -3.52
CA VAL A 308 21.52 9.64 -2.18
C VAL A 308 20.35 8.76 -1.79
N PRO A 309 20.54 7.70 -1.00
CA PRO A 309 19.48 6.77 -0.66
C PRO A 309 18.47 7.40 0.32
N GLU A 310 17.20 7.09 0.10
CA GLU A 310 16.07 7.43 0.96
C GLU A 310 15.40 6.18 1.55
N GLY A 311 16.14 5.12 1.71
CA GLY A 311 15.71 3.85 2.26
C GLY A 311 16.89 3.01 2.75
N ILE A 312 16.58 2.00 3.55
CA ILE A 312 17.57 1.08 4.10
C ILE A 312 17.36 -0.34 3.59
N GLU A 313 18.41 -1.15 3.74
CA GLU A 313 18.39 -2.59 3.56
C GLU A 313 18.31 -3.25 4.93
N ALA A 314 17.45 -4.24 5.06
CA ALA A 314 17.18 -4.92 6.31
C ALA A 314 16.88 -6.41 6.06
N ARG A 315 16.74 -7.15 7.13
CA ARG A 315 16.14 -8.49 7.16
C ARG A 315 14.99 -8.50 8.17
N VAL A 316 14.00 -9.31 7.89
CA VAL A 316 12.85 -9.53 8.78
C VAL A 316 12.75 -11.00 9.13
N GLU A 317 12.19 -11.29 10.31
CA GLU A 317 11.92 -12.69 10.68
C GLU A 317 11.00 -13.35 9.64
N TYR A 318 11.29 -14.59 9.31
CA TYR A 318 10.44 -15.42 8.48
C TYR A 318 9.11 -15.69 9.18
N LYS A 319 8.00 -15.54 8.44
CA LYS A 319 6.65 -15.53 9.00
C LYS A 319 5.76 -16.68 8.52
N GLY A 320 6.26 -17.56 7.63
CA GLY A 320 5.45 -18.57 6.98
C GLY A 320 4.52 -18.01 5.90
N SER A 321 3.39 -18.66 5.65
CA SER A 321 2.46 -18.28 4.58
C SER A 321 1.79 -16.93 4.83
N VAL A 322 1.64 -16.15 3.76
CA VAL A 322 0.91 -14.88 3.76
C VAL A 322 -0.57 -15.05 4.13
N GLU A 323 -1.15 -16.21 3.84
CA GLU A 323 -2.54 -16.55 4.20
C GLU A 323 -2.78 -16.35 5.72
N ASN A 324 -1.86 -16.84 6.56
CA ASN A 324 -1.97 -16.68 8.01
C ASN A 324 -1.90 -15.21 8.45
N ILE A 325 -1.07 -14.43 7.78
CA ILE A 325 -0.94 -13.00 8.07
C ILE A 325 -2.23 -12.26 7.69
N ILE A 326 -2.75 -12.49 6.48
CA ILE A 326 -4.00 -11.87 6.02
C ILE A 326 -5.17 -12.28 6.92
N PHE A 327 -5.25 -13.55 7.33
CA PHE A 327 -6.28 -14.01 8.26
C PHE A 327 -6.31 -13.19 9.56
N GLN A 328 -5.15 -12.95 10.17
CA GLN A 328 -5.07 -12.14 11.40
C GLN A 328 -5.43 -10.66 11.14
N MET A 329 -5.01 -10.10 10.02
CA MET A 329 -5.33 -8.71 9.64
C MET A 329 -6.82 -8.53 9.39
N VAL A 330 -7.44 -9.44 8.65
CA VAL A 330 -8.89 -9.46 8.39
C VAL A 330 -9.68 -9.62 9.68
N GLY A 331 -9.24 -10.51 10.56
CA GLY A 331 -9.84 -10.69 11.88
C GLY A 331 -9.83 -9.40 12.71
N GLY A 332 -8.69 -8.71 12.75
CA GLY A 332 -8.55 -7.42 13.43
C GLY A 332 -9.39 -6.31 12.80
N LEU A 333 -9.46 -6.25 11.46
CA LEU A 333 -10.32 -5.30 10.75
C LEU A 333 -11.81 -5.51 11.08
N ARG A 334 -12.28 -6.75 10.99
CA ARG A 334 -13.66 -7.12 11.34
C ARG A 334 -13.98 -6.78 12.79
N SER A 335 -13.05 -7.07 13.71
CA SER A 335 -13.20 -6.72 15.12
C SER A 335 -13.35 -5.20 15.30
N GLY A 336 -12.49 -4.39 14.69
CA GLY A 336 -12.58 -2.94 14.74
C GLY A 336 -13.91 -2.40 14.19
N MET A 337 -14.37 -2.93 13.06
CA MET A 337 -15.67 -2.58 12.47
C MET A 337 -16.83 -2.94 13.42
N GLY A 338 -16.75 -4.09 14.08
CA GLY A 338 -17.73 -4.48 15.10
C GLY A 338 -17.80 -3.51 16.28
N TYR A 339 -16.63 -3.04 16.77
CA TYR A 339 -16.58 -2.08 17.88
C TYR A 339 -17.17 -0.71 17.54
N VAL A 340 -17.10 -0.28 16.27
CA VAL A 340 -17.65 1.02 15.84
C VAL A 340 -19.01 0.90 15.16
N GLY A 341 -19.58 -0.29 15.10
CA GLY A 341 -20.91 -0.53 14.51
C GLY A 341 -20.98 -0.34 13.00
N ALA A 342 -19.87 -0.61 12.29
CA ALA A 342 -19.78 -0.41 10.85
C ALA A 342 -19.97 -1.74 10.09
N PRO A 343 -21.10 -1.97 9.38
CA PRO A 343 -21.33 -3.19 8.62
C PRO A 343 -20.52 -3.27 7.32
N THR A 344 -20.05 -2.13 6.77
CA THR A 344 -19.30 -2.03 5.52
C THR A 344 -18.11 -1.08 5.70
N ILE A 345 -17.16 -1.12 4.77
CA ILE A 345 -16.03 -0.16 4.75
C ILE A 345 -16.53 1.28 4.55
N GLU A 346 -17.57 1.49 3.74
CA GLU A 346 -18.19 2.80 3.57
C GLU A 346 -18.76 3.32 4.89
N ALA A 347 -19.52 2.48 5.62
CA ALA A 347 -20.06 2.83 6.92
C ALA A 347 -18.97 3.11 7.96
N LEU A 348 -17.82 2.40 7.90
CA LEU A 348 -16.65 2.68 8.72
C LEU A 348 -16.10 4.08 8.46
N THR A 349 -15.95 4.44 7.20
CA THR A 349 -15.47 5.77 6.79
C THR A 349 -16.42 6.89 7.20
N GLU A 350 -17.74 6.68 7.07
CA GLU A 350 -18.75 7.71 7.33
C GLU A 350 -19.03 7.93 8.83
N ASN A 351 -19.03 6.86 9.63
CA ASN A 351 -19.57 6.90 10.98
C ASN A 351 -18.49 6.89 12.07
N ALA A 352 -17.28 6.39 11.79
CA ALA A 352 -16.24 6.28 12.79
C ALA A 352 -15.73 7.67 13.24
N GLN A 353 -15.48 7.79 14.53
CA GLN A 353 -14.92 9.00 15.14
C GLN A 353 -13.57 8.70 15.77
N PHE A 354 -12.65 9.66 15.65
CA PHE A 354 -11.33 9.57 16.24
C PHE A 354 -11.22 10.40 17.51
N ILE A 355 -10.44 9.89 18.46
CA ILE A 355 -9.92 10.67 19.58
C ILE A 355 -8.38 10.75 19.46
N GLN A 356 -7.82 11.92 19.68
CA GLN A 356 -6.39 12.07 19.85
C GLN A 356 -5.96 11.56 21.21
N ILE A 357 -4.85 10.84 21.26
CA ILE A 357 -4.26 10.34 22.49
C ILE A 357 -2.88 10.97 22.73
N THR A 358 -2.45 10.97 23.98
CA THR A 358 -1.09 11.36 24.37
C THR A 358 -0.15 10.15 24.26
N ASN A 359 1.14 10.38 24.42
CA ASN A 359 2.11 9.28 24.53
C ASN A 359 1.79 8.35 25.72
N ALA A 360 1.23 8.87 26.81
CA ALA A 360 0.76 8.04 27.93
C ALA A 360 -0.39 7.13 27.51
N GLY A 361 -1.35 7.64 26.72
CA GLY A 361 -2.43 6.84 26.14
C GLY A 361 -1.95 5.78 25.14
N LEU A 362 -0.88 6.07 24.41
CA LEU A 362 -0.25 5.07 23.53
C LEU A 362 0.39 3.95 24.36
N ILE A 363 1.10 4.28 25.45
CA ILE A 363 1.67 3.27 26.35
C ILE A 363 0.57 2.42 26.99
N GLU A 364 -0.52 3.04 27.44
CA GLU A 364 -1.71 2.34 27.97
C GLU A 364 -2.34 1.37 26.96
N SER A 365 -2.25 1.70 25.66
CA SER A 365 -2.83 0.90 24.57
C SER A 365 -2.06 -0.41 24.31
N HIS A 366 -0.84 -0.53 24.78
CA HIS A 366 -0.02 -1.74 24.67
C HIS A 366 -0.02 -2.54 25.97
N PRO A 367 0.14 -3.88 25.92
CA PRO A 367 0.35 -4.67 27.13
C PRO A 367 1.52 -4.11 27.95
N HIS A 368 1.28 -3.79 29.20
CA HIS A 368 2.24 -3.22 30.15
C HIS A 368 2.19 -3.96 31.49
N ASP A 369 3.26 -3.85 32.28
CA ASP A 369 3.43 -4.46 33.60
C ASP A 369 3.27 -6.00 33.62
N VAL A 370 3.46 -6.66 32.48
CA VAL A 370 3.35 -8.12 32.31
C VAL A 370 4.48 -8.67 31.46
N GLN A 371 4.82 -9.93 31.66
CA GLN A 371 5.70 -10.69 30.79
C GLN A 371 4.87 -11.65 29.93
N MET A 372 5.00 -11.57 28.62
CA MET A 372 4.33 -12.51 27.72
C MET A 372 4.88 -13.92 27.90
N THR A 373 4.03 -14.89 28.17
CA THR A 373 4.39 -16.30 28.28
C THR A 373 4.20 -17.08 26.99
N LYS A 374 3.39 -16.55 26.06
CA LYS A 374 3.18 -17.08 24.72
C LYS A 374 3.12 -15.93 23.72
N VAL A 375 3.67 -16.15 22.52
CA VAL A 375 3.59 -15.19 21.43
C VAL A 375 2.17 -15.16 20.91
N ALA A 376 1.57 -13.98 20.85
CA ALA A 376 0.28 -13.78 20.17
C ALA A 376 0.50 -13.70 18.65
N PRO A 377 -0.36 -14.32 17.82
CA PRO A 377 -0.15 -14.36 16.37
C PRO A 377 -0.29 -12.99 15.70
N ASN A 378 -0.95 -12.05 16.36
CA ASN A 378 -1.31 -10.72 15.86
C ASN A 378 -0.68 -9.57 16.68
N TYR A 379 0.22 -9.86 17.63
CA TYR A 379 0.90 -8.87 18.42
C TYR A 379 2.40 -9.21 18.59
N LYS A 380 3.24 -8.27 18.18
CA LYS A 380 4.69 -8.26 18.45
C LYS A 380 5.06 -6.90 19.04
N LYS A 381 5.86 -6.91 20.08
CA LYS A 381 6.39 -5.68 20.71
C LYS A 381 7.69 -5.25 20.04
#